data_4df17b03d55756be0c1eb18738886762
#
_entry.id   4df17b03d55756be0c1eb18738886762
#
_cell.length_a   1.000
_cell.length_b   1.000
_cell.length_c   1.000
_cell.angle_alpha   90.00
_cell.angle_beta   90.00
_cell.angle_gamma   90.00
#
_symmetry.space_group_name_H-M   'P 1'
#
loop_
_entity.id
_entity.type
_entity.pdbx_description
1 polymer ?
#
loop_
_entity_poly.entity_id
_entity_poly.type
_entity_poly.pdbx_seq_one_letter_code
_entity_poly.pdbx_strand_id
1 'polypeptide(L)'
;MNRADLEAATTAGIITRDQAERLETFLAARGTAPAVAPSSTAATPAKFDFSHLLWYAGALIVIGALTLFTTLAFEQAGGQALTWTAIAYAFGFVLLGRALWKRPGLRTPAGLLIACAVAMAPLAIFGVQAAYDIWPMPFGDPGEYNDYFEWMNASWLYMDLGTIVAGAIALYFFPFPFIAAIMATALWFLSMDLTPWVFGVKDFTWEMRQEVSVWFGLVLCAVAWGLDLKRWSAGDFAFWLHLAGIMAFWGGLTSMDSDSEAAKLFYCLINIAMVALSVYLMRRAYAVFGALGVSAYLGYLAEDVFQDSLLFPLALSVIGLAVIGLGIWYFRKRQAIAHWMASSLPGELQRLRPVHAREASA
;
A
#
# COMPACT_ATOMS: atom_id res chain seq x y z
N MET A 1 -15.57 38.22 2.50
CA MET A 1 -15.72 39.50 1.74
C MET A 1 -16.58 40.41 2.59
N ASN A 2 -16.05 41.54 2.94
CA ASN A 2 -16.70 42.48 3.91
C ASN A 2 -17.37 43.63 3.13
N ARG A 3 -18.31 44.32 3.74
CA ARG A 3 -18.98 45.49 3.13
C ARG A 3 -17.98 46.57 2.68
N ALA A 4 -16.91 46.76 3.45
CA ALA A 4 -15.80 47.64 3.10
C ALA A 4 -15.08 47.25 1.80
N ASP A 5 -14.98 45.95 1.51
CA ASP A 5 -14.36 45.44 0.28
C ASP A 5 -15.21 45.73 -0.96
N LEU A 6 -16.56 45.68 -0.80
CA LEU A 6 -17.53 46.01 -1.85
C LEU A 6 -17.57 47.53 -2.14
N GLU A 7 -17.47 48.33 -1.11
CA GLU A 7 -17.38 49.79 -1.24
C GLU A 7 -16.08 50.23 -1.91
N ALA A 8 -14.94 49.58 -1.55
CA ALA A 8 -13.67 49.83 -2.19
C ALA A 8 -13.66 49.44 -3.68
N ALA A 9 -14.28 48.29 -4.02
CA ALA A 9 -14.43 47.83 -5.40
C ALA A 9 -15.34 48.75 -6.23
N THR A 10 -16.36 49.35 -5.62
CA THR A 10 -17.26 50.33 -6.27
C THR A 10 -16.51 51.63 -6.53
N THR A 11 -15.72 52.10 -5.55
CA THR A 11 -14.92 53.31 -5.67
C THR A 11 -13.82 53.18 -6.72
N ALA A 12 -13.27 51.98 -6.86
CA ALA A 12 -12.30 51.64 -7.88
C ALA A 12 -12.91 51.39 -9.28
N GLY A 13 -14.23 51.47 -9.44
CA GLY A 13 -14.93 51.28 -10.72
C GLY A 13 -14.94 49.83 -11.23
N ILE A 14 -14.56 48.85 -10.38
CA ILE A 14 -14.52 47.42 -10.75
C ILE A 14 -15.93 46.84 -10.82
N ILE A 15 -16.86 47.28 -9.93
CA ILE A 15 -18.26 46.90 -9.89
C ILE A 15 -19.14 48.12 -9.80
N THR A 16 -20.38 48.08 -10.33
CA THR A 16 -21.36 49.13 -10.16
C THR A 16 -22.03 49.06 -8.78
N ARG A 17 -22.64 50.14 -8.34
CA ARG A 17 -23.34 50.20 -7.06
C ARG A 17 -24.49 49.18 -6.98
N ASP A 18 -25.22 49.00 -8.08
CA ASP A 18 -26.27 47.98 -8.21
C ASP A 18 -25.73 46.55 -8.10
N GLN A 19 -24.54 46.30 -8.67
CA GLN A 19 -23.87 45.00 -8.54
C GLN A 19 -23.37 44.74 -7.11
N ALA A 20 -22.91 45.79 -6.41
CA ALA A 20 -22.50 45.67 -5.01
C ALA A 20 -23.67 45.35 -4.09
N GLU A 21 -24.82 46.01 -4.27
CA GLU A 21 -26.05 45.73 -3.50
C GLU A 21 -26.61 44.33 -3.74
N ARG A 22 -26.62 43.85 -4.98
CA ARG A 22 -27.01 42.47 -5.32
C ARG A 22 -26.08 41.45 -4.71
N LEU A 23 -24.76 41.71 -4.71
CA LEU A 23 -23.76 40.87 -4.06
C LEU A 23 -23.93 40.85 -2.54
N GLU A 24 -24.21 42.00 -1.92
CA GLU A 24 -24.47 42.11 -0.48
C GLU A 24 -25.71 41.31 -0.11
N THR A 25 -26.81 41.47 -0.87
CA THR A 25 -28.06 40.71 -0.66
C THR A 25 -27.86 39.21 -0.83
N PHE A 26 -27.11 38.79 -1.84
CA PHE A 26 -26.78 37.39 -2.08
C PHE A 26 -25.92 36.80 -0.94
N LEU A 27 -24.93 37.53 -0.47
CA LEU A 27 -24.06 37.11 0.65
C LEU A 27 -24.83 37.09 1.98
N ALA A 28 -25.74 38.03 2.21
CA ALA A 28 -26.58 38.04 3.38
C ALA A 28 -27.58 36.86 3.40
N ALA A 29 -28.20 36.55 2.27
CA ALA A 29 -29.05 35.37 2.10
C ALA A 29 -28.32 34.06 2.32
N ARG A 30 -27.03 34.02 1.97
CA ARG A 30 -26.15 32.85 2.18
C ARG A 30 -25.64 32.72 3.61
N GLY A 31 -25.58 33.86 4.36
CA GLY A 31 -25.23 33.90 5.79
C GLY A 31 -26.37 33.51 6.72
N THR A 32 -27.64 33.63 6.26
CA THR A 32 -28.86 33.24 7.01
C THR A 32 -29.36 31.83 6.71
N ALA A 33 -28.81 31.15 5.66
CA ALA A 33 -29.01 29.71 5.52
C ALA A 33 -28.34 29.04 6.74
N PRO A 34 -29.07 28.12 7.46
CA PRO A 34 -28.44 27.35 8.51
C PRO A 34 -27.16 26.78 7.90
N ALA A 35 -26.02 27.05 8.56
CA ALA A 35 -24.72 26.60 8.08
C ALA A 35 -24.86 25.10 7.77
N VAL A 36 -25.10 24.80 6.52
CA VAL A 36 -24.81 23.47 5.99
C VAL A 36 -23.32 23.36 6.30
N ALA A 37 -23.00 22.59 7.32
CA ALA A 37 -21.63 22.31 7.73
C ALA A 37 -20.88 22.13 6.44
N PRO A 38 -19.76 22.84 6.23
CA PRO A 38 -19.07 22.75 4.95
C PRO A 38 -18.95 21.28 4.65
N SER A 39 -19.71 20.86 3.63
CA SER A 39 -19.74 19.49 3.16
C SER A 39 -18.29 19.12 3.05
N SER A 40 -17.88 18.19 3.89
CA SER A 40 -16.53 17.67 4.02
C SER A 40 -15.67 18.15 2.88
N THR A 41 -14.69 18.99 3.19
CA THR A 41 -13.57 19.22 2.28
C THR A 41 -13.39 17.94 1.49
N ALA A 42 -13.81 17.96 0.23
CA ALA A 42 -13.40 16.95 -0.71
C ALA A 42 -11.93 16.85 -0.45
N ALA A 43 -11.46 15.73 0.09
CA ALA A 43 -10.09 15.54 0.47
C ALA A 43 -9.32 15.89 -0.79
N THR A 44 -8.69 17.05 -0.78
CA THR A 44 -7.84 17.50 -1.88
C THR A 44 -6.94 16.30 -2.11
N PRO A 45 -6.91 15.68 -3.30
CA PRO A 45 -6.10 14.50 -3.52
C PRO A 45 -4.72 14.87 -3.02
N ALA A 46 -4.21 14.14 -2.03
CA ALA A 46 -2.99 14.50 -1.32
C ALA A 46 -1.95 14.79 -2.39
N LYS A 47 -1.68 16.09 -2.60
CA LYS A 47 -0.61 16.50 -3.51
C LYS A 47 0.61 15.82 -2.91
N PHE A 48 1.25 14.94 -3.69
CA PHE A 48 2.46 14.27 -3.29
C PHE A 48 3.48 15.39 -3.05
N ASP A 49 3.55 15.83 -1.80
CA ASP A 49 4.43 16.90 -1.36
C ASP A 49 5.78 16.29 -1.04
N PHE A 50 6.85 17.00 -1.38
CA PHE A 50 8.22 16.62 -1.08
C PHE A 50 8.43 16.26 0.40
N SER A 51 7.70 16.92 1.30
CA SER A 51 7.67 16.60 2.73
C SER A 51 7.22 15.17 3.01
N HIS A 52 6.18 14.67 2.32
CA HIS A 52 5.72 13.29 2.49
C HIS A 52 6.77 12.29 1.99
N LEU A 53 7.42 12.58 0.86
CA LEU A 53 8.52 11.75 0.35
C LEU A 53 9.64 11.63 1.39
N LEU A 54 10.06 12.76 1.99
CA LEU A 54 11.10 12.77 3.02
C LEU A 54 10.70 11.98 4.27
N TRP A 55 9.45 12.08 4.70
CA TRP A 55 8.96 11.33 5.87
C TRP A 55 8.97 9.82 5.62
N TYR A 56 8.49 9.36 4.45
CA TYR A 56 8.52 7.94 4.11
C TYR A 56 9.95 7.44 3.89
N ALA A 57 10.79 8.22 3.19
CA ALA A 57 12.20 7.89 3.01
C ALA A 57 12.94 7.81 4.37
N GLY A 58 12.68 8.77 5.27
CA GLY A 58 13.21 8.75 6.62
C GLY A 58 12.78 7.51 7.41
N ALA A 59 11.50 7.12 7.32
CA ALA A 59 11.00 5.92 7.97
C ALA A 59 11.68 4.64 7.42
N LEU A 60 11.87 4.54 6.09
CA LEU A 60 12.57 3.41 5.47
C LEU A 60 14.04 3.33 5.91
N ILE A 61 14.73 4.49 5.99
CA ILE A 61 16.12 4.55 6.48
C ILE A 61 16.18 4.08 7.95
N VAL A 62 15.25 4.53 8.80
CA VAL A 62 15.18 4.10 10.21
C VAL A 62 14.93 2.60 10.30
N ILE A 63 13.97 2.06 9.54
CA ILE A 63 13.68 0.61 9.52
C ILE A 63 14.92 -0.16 9.05
N GLY A 64 15.57 0.25 7.96
CA GLY A 64 16.79 -0.39 7.46
C GLY A 64 17.94 -0.34 8.45
N ALA A 65 18.18 0.81 9.09
CA ALA A 65 19.22 0.97 10.10
C ALA A 65 18.94 0.10 11.34
N LEU A 66 17.67 0.00 11.76
CA LEU A 66 17.27 -0.84 12.88
C LEU A 66 17.42 -2.33 12.55
N THR A 67 17.07 -2.75 11.34
CA THR A 67 17.29 -4.12 10.88
C THR A 67 18.77 -4.47 10.94
N LEU A 68 19.64 -3.62 10.38
CA LEU A 68 21.09 -3.82 10.42
C LEU A 68 21.63 -3.84 11.88
N PHE A 69 21.18 -2.89 12.70
CA PHE A 69 21.60 -2.82 14.09
C PHE A 69 21.16 -4.05 14.89
N THR A 70 19.93 -4.53 14.69
CA THR A 70 19.42 -5.71 15.40
C THR A 70 20.16 -6.98 15.01
N THR A 71 20.57 -7.10 13.73
CA THR A 71 21.44 -8.18 13.28
C THR A 71 22.76 -8.20 14.04
N LEU A 72 23.47 -7.06 14.05
CA LEU A 72 24.75 -6.91 14.74
C LEU A 72 24.62 -7.08 16.26
N ALA A 73 23.56 -6.57 16.87
CA ALA A 73 23.32 -6.71 18.31
C ALA A 73 23.02 -8.16 18.70
N PHE A 74 22.30 -8.90 17.87
CA PHE A 74 22.02 -10.31 18.10
C PHE A 74 23.31 -11.16 18.07
N GLU A 75 24.15 -10.96 17.06
CA GLU A 75 25.41 -11.67 16.93
C GLU A 75 26.36 -11.43 18.13
N GLN A 76 26.37 -10.21 18.68
CA GLN A 76 27.31 -9.83 19.75
C GLN A 76 26.80 -10.07 21.18
N ALA A 77 25.51 -9.94 21.42
CA ALA A 77 24.93 -9.87 22.76
C ALA A 77 23.74 -10.81 23.00
N GLY A 78 23.35 -11.59 22.01
CA GLY A 78 22.29 -12.60 22.11
C GLY A 78 20.86 -12.06 22.22
N GLY A 79 19.90 -12.98 22.41
CA GLY A 79 18.47 -12.69 22.35
C GLY A 79 17.97 -11.67 23.38
N GLN A 80 18.53 -11.66 24.61
CA GLN A 80 18.09 -10.69 25.63
C GLN A 80 18.41 -9.24 25.25
N ALA A 81 19.60 -9.00 24.71
CA ALA A 81 19.98 -7.67 24.24
C ALA A 81 19.08 -7.19 23.10
N LEU A 82 18.76 -8.07 22.16
CA LEU A 82 17.83 -7.80 21.07
C LEU A 82 16.45 -7.41 21.61
N THR A 83 15.90 -8.19 22.56
CA THR A 83 14.60 -7.91 23.19
C THR A 83 14.56 -6.52 23.82
N TRP A 84 15.51 -6.21 24.69
CA TRP A 84 15.51 -4.93 25.39
C TRP A 84 15.72 -3.74 24.46
N THR A 85 16.55 -3.91 23.45
CA THR A 85 16.76 -2.89 22.42
C THR A 85 15.48 -2.63 21.62
N ALA A 86 14.82 -3.69 21.15
CA ALA A 86 13.56 -3.55 20.39
C ALA A 86 12.47 -2.88 21.25
N ILE A 87 12.34 -3.25 22.52
CA ILE A 87 11.40 -2.62 23.46
C ILE A 87 11.73 -1.14 23.69
N ALA A 88 13.01 -0.79 23.88
CA ALA A 88 13.44 0.59 24.09
C ALA A 88 13.11 1.46 22.86
N TYR A 89 13.39 0.99 21.66
CA TYR A 89 13.03 1.68 20.41
C TYR A 89 11.52 1.80 20.24
N ALA A 90 10.76 0.72 20.45
CA ALA A 90 9.30 0.75 20.36
C ALA A 90 8.72 1.79 21.34
N PHE A 91 9.20 1.82 22.57
CA PHE A 91 8.78 2.80 23.58
C PHE A 91 9.10 4.23 23.16
N GLY A 92 10.32 4.49 22.67
CA GLY A 92 10.73 5.80 22.14
C GLY A 92 9.86 6.26 20.99
N PHE A 93 9.59 5.37 20.03
CA PHE A 93 8.72 5.67 18.88
C PHE A 93 7.28 5.96 19.30
N VAL A 94 6.72 5.20 20.26
CA VAL A 94 5.37 5.45 20.79
C VAL A 94 5.31 6.81 21.50
N LEU A 95 6.30 7.16 22.33
CA LEU A 95 6.34 8.45 23.01
C LEU A 95 6.39 9.62 22.02
N LEU A 96 7.30 9.56 21.05
CA LEU A 96 7.45 10.59 20.02
C LEU A 96 6.21 10.65 19.12
N GLY A 97 5.71 9.50 18.67
CA GLY A 97 4.51 9.39 17.84
C GLY A 97 3.30 10.00 18.55
N ARG A 98 3.08 9.65 19.83
CA ARG A 98 1.99 10.22 20.66
C ARG A 98 2.12 11.73 20.85
N ALA A 99 3.34 12.24 21.04
CA ALA A 99 3.59 13.67 21.20
C ALA A 99 3.27 14.46 19.93
N LEU A 100 3.59 13.88 18.75
CA LEU A 100 3.32 14.49 17.44
C LEU A 100 1.86 14.30 16.99
N TRP A 101 1.18 13.22 17.40
CA TRP A 101 -0.19 12.89 16.95
C TRP A 101 -1.20 13.99 17.24
N LYS A 102 -1.01 14.71 18.35
CA LYS A 102 -1.88 15.80 18.76
C LYS A 102 -1.61 17.11 18.03
N ARG A 103 -0.50 17.21 17.28
CA ARG A 103 -0.13 18.46 16.57
C ARG A 103 -0.75 18.48 15.17
N PRO A 104 -1.43 19.58 14.78
CA PRO A 104 -2.01 19.72 13.45
C PRO A 104 -0.91 19.63 12.37
N GLY A 105 -1.18 18.90 11.29
CA GLY A 105 -0.24 18.71 10.18
C GLY A 105 0.83 17.64 10.38
N LEU A 106 1.04 17.12 11.62
CA LEU A 106 2.09 16.13 11.91
C LEU A 106 1.56 14.69 12.10
N ARG A 107 0.31 14.42 11.69
CA ARG A 107 -0.28 13.07 11.79
C ARG A 107 0.47 12.01 10.98
N THR A 108 0.98 12.37 9.80
CA THR A 108 1.74 11.43 8.96
C THR A 108 3.05 10.99 9.62
N PRO A 109 3.98 11.89 10.02
CA PRO A 109 5.19 11.46 10.70
C PRO A 109 4.91 10.79 12.05
N ALA A 110 3.87 11.23 12.79
CA ALA A 110 3.44 10.56 14.01
C ALA A 110 3.01 9.11 13.75
N GLY A 111 2.17 8.90 12.72
CA GLY A 111 1.71 7.57 12.33
C GLY A 111 2.85 6.67 11.85
N LEU A 112 3.84 7.20 11.14
CA LEU A 112 5.04 6.46 10.73
C LEU A 112 5.87 6.02 11.94
N LEU A 113 6.04 6.88 12.95
CA LEU A 113 6.72 6.49 14.20
C LEU A 113 5.97 5.37 14.93
N ILE A 114 4.64 5.43 15.01
CA ILE A 114 3.84 4.33 15.58
C ILE A 114 3.99 3.05 14.73
N ALA A 115 4.02 3.17 13.41
CA ALA A 115 4.27 2.03 12.53
C ALA A 115 5.66 1.41 12.74
N CYS A 116 6.69 2.24 12.94
CA CYS A 116 8.03 1.77 13.34
C CYS A 116 7.99 1.04 14.70
N ALA A 117 7.20 1.51 15.66
CA ALA A 117 7.03 0.82 16.94
C ALA A 117 6.39 -0.57 16.76
N VAL A 118 5.37 -0.69 15.87
CA VAL A 118 4.76 -1.99 15.52
C VAL A 118 5.77 -2.91 14.85
N ALA A 119 6.62 -2.39 13.97
CA ALA A 119 7.68 -3.15 13.31
C ALA A 119 8.77 -3.67 14.26
N MET A 120 8.86 -3.14 15.48
CA MET A 120 9.76 -3.69 16.54
C MET A 120 9.18 -4.93 17.22
N ALA A 121 7.89 -5.21 17.09
CA ALA A 121 7.25 -6.34 17.76
C ALA A 121 7.86 -7.70 17.39
N PRO A 122 8.05 -8.05 16.09
CA PRO A 122 8.65 -9.33 15.73
C PRO A 122 10.07 -9.47 16.26
N LEU A 123 10.87 -8.38 16.29
CA LEU A 123 12.24 -8.39 16.82
C LEU A 123 12.27 -8.63 18.34
N ALA A 124 11.36 -8.00 19.08
CA ALA A 124 11.26 -8.22 20.51
C ALA A 124 10.87 -9.67 20.84
N ILE A 125 9.93 -10.23 20.09
CA ILE A 125 9.46 -11.61 20.27
C ILE A 125 10.54 -12.60 19.90
N PHE A 126 11.22 -12.42 18.76
CA PHE A 126 12.36 -13.26 18.36
C PHE A 126 13.47 -13.25 19.42
N GLY A 127 13.79 -12.07 19.96
CA GLY A 127 14.76 -11.95 21.03
C GLY A 127 14.37 -12.74 22.29
N VAL A 128 13.09 -12.74 22.67
CA VAL A 128 12.56 -13.56 23.77
C VAL A 128 12.67 -15.04 23.44
N GLN A 129 12.24 -15.45 22.23
CA GLN A 129 12.35 -16.84 21.78
C GLN A 129 13.79 -17.35 21.86
N ALA A 130 14.74 -16.58 21.32
CA ALA A 130 16.15 -16.93 21.33
C ALA A 130 16.77 -16.91 22.73
N ALA A 131 16.32 -16.01 23.63
CA ALA A 131 16.86 -15.90 25.00
C ALA A 131 16.41 -17.04 25.91
N TYR A 132 15.22 -17.58 25.69
CA TYR A 132 14.59 -18.58 26.56
C TYR A 132 14.33 -19.92 25.87
N ASP A 133 14.81 -20.10 24.65
CA ASP A 133 14.61 -21.31 23.81
C ASP A 133 13.13 -21.71 23.68
N ILE A 134 12.26 -20.69 23.44
CA ILE A 134 10.82 -20.86 23.30
C ILE A 134 10.42 -20.87 21.82
N TRP A 135 10.42 -22.06 21.22
CA TRP A 135 10.07 -22.22 19.82
C TRP A 135 8.73 -22.95 19.66
N PRO A 136 7.92 -22.60 18.62
CA PRO A 136 6.67 -23.30 18.39
C PRO A 136 6.90 -24.78 18.01
N MET A 137 6.29 -25.67 18.74
CA MET A 137 6.32 -27.10 18.40
C MET A 137 5.40 -27.39 17.18
N PRO A 138 5.82 -28.25 16.21
CA PRO A 138 6.97 -29.16 16.22
C PRO A 138 8.24 -28.63 15.55
N PHE A 139 8.34 -27.32 15.30
CA PHE A 139 9.31 -26.75 14.36
C PHE A 139 10.69 -26.43 14.95
N GLY A 140 10.79 -26.21 16.25
CA GLY A 140 12.07 -26.00 16.96
C GLY A 140 12.82 -24.69 16.63
N ASP A 141 14.10 -24.66 16.98
CA ASP A 141 15.00 -23.53 16.74
C ASP A 141 15.25 -23.34 15.23
N PRO A 142 15.19 -22.12 14.67
CA PRO A 142 15.48 -21.84 13.27
C PRO A 142 16.95 -22.04 12.86
N GLY A 143 17.88 -22.42 13.78
CA GLY A 143 19.28 -22.60 13.48
C GLY A 143 20.12 -21.31 13.52
N GLU A 144 21.31 -21.34 12.92
CA GLU A 144 22.17 -20.17 12.83
C GLU A 144 21.58 -19.10 11.90
N TYR A 145 21.85 -17.82 12.16
CA TYR A 145 21.30 -16.66 11.45
C TYR A 145 21.51 -16.69 9.92
N ASN A 146 22.58 -17.34 9.43
CA ASN A 146 22.84 -17.49 7.99
C ASN A 146 21.83 -18.41 7.29
N ASP A 147 21.18 -19.29 8.02
CA ASP A 147 20.14 -20.19 7.50
C ASP A 147 18.74 -19.56 7.56
N TYR A 148 18.64 -18.35 8.08
CA TYR A 148 17.41 -17.61 8.32
C TYR A 148 16.49 -17.48 7.09
N PHE A 149 17.05 -17.39 5.88
CA PHE A 149 16.29 -17.31 4.64
C PHE A 149 15.92 -18.68 4.05
N GLU A 150 16.66 -19.73 4.36
CA GLU A 150 16.33 -21.10 3.92
C GLU A 150 15.27 -21.75 4.82
N TRP A 151 15.18 -21.32 6.09
CA TRP A 151 14.26 -21.85 7.10
C TRP A 151 13.11 -20.91 7.40
N MET A 152 12.36 -20.47 6.40
CA MET A 152 11.05 -19.84 6.61
C MET A 152 10.04 -20.90 7.13
N ASN A 153 10.34 -21.50 8.25
CA ASN A 153 9.50 -22.46 8.95
C ASN A 153 8.73 -21.77 10.07
N ALA A 154 7.67 -22.38 10.52
CA ALA A 154 6.70 -21.91 11.52
C ALA A 154 7.28 -21.39 12.88
N SER A 155 8.59 -21.28 13.02
CA SER A 155 9.25 -20.55 14.11
C SER A 155 8.84 -19.07 14.17
N TRP A 156 8.31 -18.53 13.07
CA TRP A 156 7.86 -17.14 12.99
C TRP A 156 6.44 -16.92 13.49
N LEU A 157 5.68 -17.99 13.72
CA LEU A 157 4.28 -17.92 14.15
C LEU A 157 4.04 -16.90 15.29
N TYR A 158 4.88 -16.94 16.33
CA TYR A 158 4.73 -16.00 17.45
C TYR A 158 5.05 -14.56 17.07
N MET A 159 6.03 -14.34 16.17
CA MET A 159 6.39 -13.02 15.67
C MET A 159 5.26 -12.42 14.82
N ASP A 160 4.67 -13.22 13.94
CA ASP A 160 3.56 -12.79 13.09
C ASP A 160 2.32 -12.45 13.91
N LEU A 161 1.91 -13.35 14.82
CA LEU A 161 0.78 -13.13 15.73
C LEU A 161 1.01 -11.90 16.61
N GLY A 162 2.21 -11.75 17.17
CA GLY A 162 2.55 -10.60 18.00
C GLY A 162 2.55 -9.30 17.23
N THR A 163 3.00 -9.31 15.97
CA THR A 163 2.96 -8.14 15.09
C THR A 163 1.52 -7.74 14.74
N ILE A 164 0.65 -8.73 14.47
CA ILE A 164 -0.77 -8.49 14.22
C ILE A 164 -1.44 -7.90 15.45
N VAL A 165 -1.17 -8.45 16.66
CA VAL A 165 -1.73 -7.94 17.91
C VAL A 165 -1.23 -6.54 18.21
N ALA A 166 0.09 -6.29 18.07
CA ALA A 166 0.67 -4.96 18.25
C ALA A 166 0.08 -3.94 17.24
N GLY A 167 -0.10 -4.34 15.98
CA GLY A 167 -0.73 -3.53 14.94
C GLY A 167 -2.19 -3.22 15.25
N ALA A 168 -2.96 -4.20 15.73
CA ALA A 168 -4.36 -4.01 16.12
C ALA A 168 -4.49 -3.03 17.30
N ILE A 169 -3.64 -3.16 18.33
CA ILE A 169 -3.58 -2.22 19.45
C ILE A 169 -3.21 -0.82 18.95
N ALA A 170 -2.19 -0.72 18.10
CA ALA A 170 -1.76 0.55 17.54
C ALA A 170 -2.87 1.22 16.72
N LEU A 171 -3.60 0.47 15.86
CA LEU A 171 -4.72 1.00 15.08
C LEU A 171 -5.90 1.46 15.94
N TYR A 172 -6.15 0.80 17.06
CA TYR A 172 -7.19 1.20 17.99
C TYR A 172 -6.94 2.61 18.58
N PHE A 173 -5.68 2.91 18.96
CA PHE A 173 -5.30 4.19 19.54
C PHE A 173 -4.89 5.26 18.50
N PHE A 174 -4.29 4.82 17.41
CA PHE A 174 -3.72 5.65 16.35
C PHE A 174 -4.14 5.10 14.97
N PRO A 175 -5.34 5.46 14.47
CA PRO A 175 -5.85 4.95 13.21
C PRO A 175 -5.03 5.52 12.02
N PHE A 176 -3.88 4.90 11.75
CA PHE A 176 -2.99 5.26 10.67
C PHE A 176 -2.92 4.14 9.61
N PRO A 177 -3.33 4.42 8.35
CA PRO A 177 -3.53 3.38 7.35
C PRO A 177 -2.31 2.51 7.02
N PHE A 178 -1.09 3.04 7.12
CA PHE A 178 0.13 2.29 6.83
C PHE A 178 0.37 1.10 7.79
N ILE A 179 -0.15 1.16 9.01
CA ILE A 179 -0.08 0.03 9.96
C ILE A 179 -0.79 -1.20 9.39
N ALA A 180 -1.86 -0.99 8.59
CA ALA A 180 -2.55 -2.09 7.94
C ALA A 180 -1.67 -2.85 6.93
N ALA A 181 -0.71 -2.17 6.27
CA ALA A 181 0.26 -2.82 5.41
C ALA A 181 1.22 -3.73 6.20
N ILE A 182 1.70 -3.28 7.37
CA ILE A 182 2.55 -4.10 8.25
C ILE A 182 1.79 -5.34 8.72
N MET A 183 0.53 -5.19 9.15
CA MET A 183 -0.30 -6.31 9.55
C MET A 183 -0.59 -7.26 8.38
N ALA A 184 -0.83 -6.73 7.18
CA ALA A 184 -1.05 -7.53 5.97
C ALA A 184 0.20 -8.35 5.61
N THR A 185 1.40 -7.77 5.78
CA THR A 185 2.66 -8.49 5.58
C THR A 185 2.83 -9.61 6.60
N ALA A 186 2.57 -9.37 7.88
CA ALA A 186 2.59 -10.41 8.91
C ALA A 186 1.55 -11.51 8.64
N LEU A 187 0.33 -11.16 8.20
CA LEU A 187 -0.69 -12.12 7.79
C LEU A 187 -0.25 -12.95 6.57
N TRP A 188 0.50 -12.36 5.65
CA TRP A 188 1.05 -13.06 4.50
C TRP A 188 2.07 -14.12 4.92
N PHE A 189 3.04 -13.79 5.79
CA PHE A 189 3.98 -14.76 6.35
C PHE A 189 3.24 -15.82 7.17
N LEU A 190 2.33 -15.42 8.04
CA LEU A 190 1.48 -16.33 8.81
C LEU A 190 0.72 -17.33 7.92
N SER A 191 0.22 -16.90 6.75
CA SER A 191 -0.47 -17.80 5.81
C SER A 191 0.46 -18.87 5.25
N MET A 192 1.73 -18.54 5.02
CA MET A 192 2.75 -19.49 4.58
C MET A 192 3.13 -20.47 5.70
N ASP A 193 3.27 -19.99 6.92
CA ASP A 193 3.64 -20.81 8.08
C ASP A 193 2.51 -21.78 8.48
N LEU A 194 1.25 -21.37 8.35
CA LEU A 194 0.10 -22.21 8.68
C LEU A 194 -0.21 -23.27 7.61
N THR A 195 0.13 -23.03 6.36
CA THR A 195 -0.21 -23.94 5.25
C THR A 195 0.32 -25.36 5.45
N PRO A 196 1.60 -25.61 5.76
CA PRO A 196 2.11 -26.96 6.02
C PRO A 196 1.37 -27.67 7.14
N TRP A 197 1.04 -26.93 8.19
CA TRP A 197 0.36 -27.47 9.36
C TRP A 197 -1.10 -27.82 9.09
N VAL A 198 -1.83 -26.96 8.36
CA VAL A 198 -3.26 -27.19 8.03
C VAL A 198 -3.42 -28.35 7.05
N PHE A 199 -2.54 -28.44 6.04
CA PHE A 199 -2.62 -29.46 4.98
C PHE A 199 -1.79 -30.71 5.27
N GLY A 200 -1.07 -30.78 6.40
CA GLY A 200 -0.25 -31.93 6.79
C GLY A 200 0.92 -32.19 5.85
N VAL A 201 1.42 -31.17 5.15
CA VAL A 201 2.53 -31.26 4.21
C VAL A 201 3.84 -31.21 4.98
N LYS A 202 4.72 -32.21 4.79
CA LYS A 202 6.02 -32.27 5.47
C LYS A 202 7.07 -31.38 4.82
N ASP A 203 7.05 -31.32 3.49
CA ASP A 203 8.01 -30.54 2.70
C ASP A 203 7.26 -29.40 2.01
N PHE A 204 7.37 -28.20 2.58
CA PHE A 204 6.76 -26.99 2.01
C PHE A 204 7.67 -26.40 0.95
N THR A 205 7.44 -26.78 -0.30
CA THR A 205 8.27 -26.40 -1.43
C THR A 205 8.12 -24.93 -1.82
N TRP A 206 9.04 -24.43 -2.63
CA TRP A 206 8.98 -23.06 -3.16
C TRP A 206 7.73 -22.82 -4.00
N GLU A 207 7.32 -23.79 -4.81
CA GLU A 207 6.11 -23.73 -5.63
C GLU A 207 4.85 -23.54 -4.78
N MET A 208 4.74 -24.29 -3.68
CA MET A 208 3.62 -24.13 -2.74
C MET A 208 3.58 -22.74 -2.13
N ARG A 209 4.74 -22.15 -1.83
CA ARG A 209 4.82 -20.77 -1.31
C ARG A 209 4.32 -19.75 -2.33
N GLN A 210 4.66 -19.94 -3.59
CA GLN A 210 4.17 -19.10 -4.69
C GLN A 210 2.65 -19.19 -4.82
N GLU A 211 2.07 -20.40 -4.79
CA GLU A 211 0.62 -20.61 -4.85
C GLU A 211 -0.10 -19.96 -3.66
N VAL A 212 0.38 -20.18 -2.43
CA VAL A 212 -0.17 -19.55 -1.22
C VAL A 212 -0.13 -18.04 -1.33
N SER A 213 0.98 -17.48 -1.83
CA SER A 213 1.14 -16.03 -2.04
C SER A 213 0.11 -15.49 -3.03
N VAL A 214 -0.12 -16.19 -4.14
CA VAL A 214 -1.13 -15.81 -5.16
C VAL A 214 -2.53 -15.79 -4.55
N TRP A 215 -2.93 -16.86 -3.87
CA TRP A 215 -4.27 -16.95 -3.27
C TRP A 215 -4.46 -15.95 -2.13
N PHE A 216 -3.47 -15.79 -1.26
CA PHE A 216 -3.49 -14.78 -0.21
C PHE A 216 -3.65 -13.37 -0.79
N GLY A 217 -2.86 -13.05 -1.83
CA GLY A 217 -2.92 -11.75 -2.49
C GLY A 217 -4.30 -11.47 -3.10
N LEU A 218 -4.92 -12.47 -3.76
CA LEU A 218 -6.28 -12.35 -4.30
C LEU A 218 -7.32 -12.10 -3.21
N VAL A 219 -7.27 -12.87 -2.12
CA VAL A 219 -8.19 -12.70 -0.97
C VAL A 219 -8.01 -11.31 -0.36
N LEU A 220 -6.78 -10.88 -0.15
CA LEU A 220 -6.50 -9.55 0.43
C LEU A 220 -6.97 -8.40 -0.49
N CYS A 221 -6.81 -8.54 -1.81
CA CYS A 221 -7.36 -7.60 -2.78
C CYS A 221 -8.89 -7.57 -2.75
N ALA A 222 -9.54 -8.71 -2.59
CA ALA A 222 -11.00 -8.78 -2.44
C ALA A 222 -11.49 -8.13 -1.15
N VAL A 223 -10.79 -8.32 -0.03
CA VAL A 223 -11.06 -7.63 1.24
C VAL A 223 -10.88 -6.12 1.09
N ALA A 224 -9.78 -5.69 0.47
CA ALA A 224 -9.51 -4.27 0.22
C ALA A 224 -10.60 -3.63 -0.66
N TRP A 225 -11.04 -4.35 -1.70
CA TRP A 225 -12.17 -3.93 -2.53
C TRP A 225 -13.47 -3.83 -1.73
N GLY A 226 -13.77 -4.79 -0.85
CA GLY A 226 -14.91 -4.73 0.07
C GLY A 226 -14.89 -3.48 0.97
N LEU A 227 -13.70 -3.06 1.43
CA LEU A 227 -13.53 -1.80 2.17
C LEU A 227 -13.75 -0.57 1.29
N ASP A 228 -13.31 -0.59 0.03
CA ASP A 228 -13.53 0.49 -0.94
C ASP A 228 -15.00 0.71 -1.30
N LEU A 229 -15.86 -0.30 -1.10
CA LEU A 229 -17.31 -0.16 -1.27
C LEU A 229 -17.98 0.62 -0.13
N LYS A 230 -17.29 0.79 1.00
CA LYS A 230 -17.76 1.52 2.17
C LYS A 230 -17.00 2.84 2.30
N ARG A 231 -17.69 3.91 2.69
CA ARG A 231 -17.05 5.20 2.98
C ARG A 231 -16.39 5.14 4.36
N TRP A 232 -15.06 5.22 4.40
CA TRP A 232 -14.31 5.33 5.66
C TRP A 232 -13.64 6.70 5.76
N SER A 233 -13.94 7.41 6.87
CA SER A 233 -13.43 8.76 7.11
C SER A 233 -12.04 8.82 7.73
N ALA A 234 -11.53 7.69 8.27
CA ALA A 234 -10.30 7.67 9.06
C ALA A 234 -8.99 7.57 8.22
N GLY A 235 -9.10 7.46 6.89
CA GLY A 235 -7.96 7.35 5.99
C GLY A 235 -8.11 6.24 4.95
N ASP A 236 -7.20 6.19 3.98
CA ASP A 236 -7.25 5.21 2.87
C ASP A 236 -6.58 3.89 3.27
N PHE A 237 -7.24 3.12 4.15
CA PHE A 237 -6.79 1.78 4.54
C PHE A 237 -6.81 0.80 3.37
N ALA A 238 -7.80 0.94 2.49
CA ALA A 238 -7.94 0.08 1.34
C ALA A 238 -6.74 0.19 0.39
N PHE A 239 -6.14 1.38 0.23
CA PHE A 239 -4.94 1.55 -0.57
C PHE A 239 -3.80 0.64 -0.12
N TRP A 240 -3.51 0.61 1.18
CA TRP A 240 -2.41 -0.19 1.73
C TRP A 240 -2.68 -1.69 1.65
N LEU A 241 -3.93 -2.11 1.84
CA LEU A 241 -4.33 -3.51 1.67
C LEU A 241 -4.30 -3.95 0.20
N HIS A 242 -4.75 -3.10 -0.74
CA HIS A 242 -4.57 -3.36 -2.17
C HIS A 242 -3.10 -3.48 -2.53
N LEU A 243 -2.26 -2.57 -2.03
CA LEU A 243 -0.82 -2.60 -2.32
C LEU A 243 -0.18 -3.91 -1.82
N ALA A 244 -0.43 -4.28 -0.56
CA ALA A 244 0.08 -5.53 0.01
C ALA A 244 -0.47 -6.76 -0.73
N GLY A 245 -1.78 -6.78 -1.05
CA GLY A 245 -2.40 -7.86 -1.80
C GLY A 245 -1.85 -8.03 -3.22
N ILE A 246 -1.63 -6.90 -3.94
CA ILE A 246 -1.01 -6.93 -5.26
C ILE A 246 0.43 -7.41 -5.17
N MET A 247 1.20 -6.95 -4.20
CA MET A 247 2.59 -7.39 -4.01
C MET A 247 2.67 -8.89 -3.78
N ALA A 248 1.80 -9.45 -2.93
CA ALA A 248 1.74 -10.89 -2.69
C ALA A 248 1.28 -11.66 -3.93
N PHE A 249 0.19 -11.22 -4.58
CA PHE A 249 -0.36 -11.85 -5.78
C PHE A 249 0.63 -11.81 -6.95
N TRP A 250 1.09 -10.61 -7.31
CA TRP A 250 1.97 -10.39 -8.45
C TRP A 250 3.36 -11.00 -8.22
N GLY A 251 3.88 -10.87 -6.99
CA GLY A 251 5.15 -11.48 -6.59
C GLY A 251 5.11 -13.01 -6.69
N GLY A 252 4.05 -13.64 -6.15
CA GLY A 252 3.84 -15.09 -6.28
C GLY A 252 3.72 -15.51 -7.75
N LEU A 253 2.89 -14.81 -8.52
CA LEU A 253 2.66 -15.11 -9.93
C LEU A 253 3.93 -14.96 -10.79
N THR A 254 4.71 -13.89 -10.56
CA THR A 254 5.90 -13.58 -11.34
C THR A 254 7.09 -14.50 -10.99
N SER A 255 7.10 -15.04 -9.77
CA SER A 255 8.15 -15.99 -9.34
C SER A 255 7.89 -17.43 -9.79
N MET A 256 6.71 -17.74 -10.35
CA MET A 256 6.43 -19.06 -10.92
C MET A 256 7.18 -19.25 -12.24
N ASP A 257 8.01 -20.27 -12.29
CA ASP A 257 8.68 -20.67 -13.52
C ASP A 257 7.75 -21.54 -14.38
N SER A 258 7.80 -21.36 -15.68
CA SER A 258 7.06 -22.19 -16.62
C SER A 258 7.79 -22.28 -17.97
N ASP A 259 7.97 -23.51 -18.45
CA ASP A 259 8.49 -23.80 -19.80
C ASP A 259 7.40 -23.66 -20.87
N SER A 260 6.13 -23.50 -20.47
CA SER A 260 5.00 -23.42 -21.38
C SER A 260 4.79 -22.01 -21.93
N GLU A 261 4.89 -21.85 -23.23
CA GLU A 261 4.57 -20.58 -23.90
C GLU A 261 3.12 -20.11 -23.66
N ALA A 262 2.20 -21.07 -23.53
CA ALA A 262 0.81 -20.77 -23.19
C ALA A 262 0.70 -20.17 -21.77
N ALA A 263 1.45 -20.67 -20.80
CA ALA A 263 1.46 -20.12 -19.43
C ALA A 263 2.08 -18.71 -19.39
N LYS A 264 3.15 -18.47 -20.14
CA LYS A 264 3.77 -17.13 -20.28
C LYS A 264 2.79 -16.13 -20.91
N LEU A 265 2.06 -16.55 -21.95
CA LEU A 265 1.00 -15.72 -22.55
C LEU A 265 -0.13 -15.45 -21.54
N PHE A 266 -0.53 -16.45 -20.77
CA PHE A 266 -1.56 -16.30 -19.73
C PHE A 266 -1.12 -15.31 -18.63
N TYR A 267 0.15 -15.36 -18.23
CA TYR A 267 0.76 -14.35 -17.35
C TYR A 267 0.60 -12.93 -17.93
N CYS A 268 0.91 -12.75 -19.22
CA CYS A 268 0.72 -11.45 -19.89
C CYS A 268 -0.73 -11.00 -19.85
N LEU A 269 -1.69 -11.89 -20.15
CA LEU A 269 -3.12 -11.58 -20.15
C LEU A 269 -3.61 -11.18 -18.74
N ILE A 270 -3.14 -11.84 -17.69
CA ILE A 270 -3.43 -11.46 -16.30
C ILE A 270 -2.94 -10.03 -16.03
N ASN A 271 -1.72 -9.70 -16.45
CA ASN A 271 -1.15 -8.37 -16.25
C ASN A 271 -1.91 -7.29 -17.04
N ILE A 272 -2.38 -7.59 -18.25
CA ILE A 272 -3.28 -6.69 -19.02
C ILE A 272 -4.62 -6.51 -18.28
N ALA A 273 -5.19 -7.59 -17.73
CA ALA A 273 -6.41 -7.51 -16.93
C ALA A 273 -6.20 -6.66 -15.66
N MET A 274 -5.02 -6.71 -15.01
CA MET A 274 -4.67 -5.82 -13.90
C MET A 274 -4.67 -4.35 -14.34
N VAL A 275 -4.11 -4.02 -15.50
CA VAL A 275 -4.17 -2.64 -16.05
C VAL A 275 -5.62 -2.20 -16.25
N ALA A 276 -6.48 -3.06 -16.83
CA ALA A 276 -7.90 -2.76 -16.98
C ALA A 276 -8.61 -2.58 -15.62
N LEU A 277 -8.30 -3.45 -14.65
CA LEU A 277 -8.83 -3.39 -13.29
C LEU A 277 -8.41 -2.09 -12.58
N SER A 278 -7.23 -1.54 -12.89
CA SER A 278 -6.78 -0.25 -12.34
C SER A 278 -7.74 0.90 -12.68
N VAL A 279 -8.31 0.89 -13.88
CA VAL A 279 -9.28 1.90 -14.34
C VAL A 279 -10.63 1.69 -13.64
N TYR A 280 -11.05 0.44 -13.50
CA TYR A 280 -12.30 0.09 -12.84
C TYR A 280 -12.30 0.48 -11.35
N LEU A 281 -11.22 0.15 -10.63
CA LEU A 281 -11.04 0.44 -9.22
C LEU A 281 -10.52 1.87 -8.96
N MET A 282 -10.03 2.58 -9.97
CA MET A 282 -9.32 3.85 -9.83
C MET A 282 -8.10 3.76 -8.89
N ARG A 283 -7.44 2.59 -8.87
CA ARG A 283 -6.28 2.28 -8.03
C ARG A 283 -5.02 2.11 -8.88
N ARG A 284 -4.10 3.08 -8.82
CA ARG A 284 -2.89 3.15 -9.66
C ARG A 284 -1.94 1.95 -9.50
N ALA A 285 -1.91 1.34 -8.32
CA ALA A 285 -1.04 0.19 -8.04
C ALA A 285 -1.24 -0.94 -9.05
N TYR A 286 -2.50 -1.26 -9.41
CA TYR A 286 -2.79 -2.29 -10.42
C TYR A 286 -2.21 -1.96 -11.80
N ALA A 287 -2.22 -0.68 -12.20
CA ALA A 287 -1.61 -0.27 -13.47
C ALA A 287 -0.09 -0.42 -13.45
N VAL A 288 0.56 -0.07 -12.34
CA VAL A 288 2.02 -0.15 -12.19
C VAL A 288 2.48 -1.61 -12.27
N PHE A 289 1.93 -2.48 -11.44
CA PHE A 289 2.32 -3.90 -11.42
C PHE A 289 1.93 -4.62 -12.71
N GLY A 290 0.74 -4.34 -13.26
CA GLY A 290 0.34 -4.89 -14.56
C GLY A 290 1.24 -4.44 -15.70
N ALA A 291 1.64 -3.17 -15.74
CA ALA A 291 2.57 -2.66 -16.75
C ALA A 291 3.97 -3.30 -16.61
N LEU A 292 4.45 -3.48 -15.38
CA LEU A 292 5.72 -4.19 -15.12
C LEU A 292 5.66 -5.63 -15.63
N GLY A 293 4.57 -6.37 -15.36
CA GLY A 293 4.40 -7.74 -15.83
C GLY A 293 4.30 -7.86 -17.36
N VAL A 294 3.56 -6.95 -18.01
CA VAL A 294 3.53 -6.89 -19.48
C VAL A 294 4.92 -6.58 -20.03
N SER A 295 5.64 -5.63 -19.43
CA SER A 295 7.01 -5.30 -19.86
C SER A 295 7.98 -6.47 -19.70
N ALA A 296 7.85 -7.23 -18.61
CA ALA A 296 8.66 -8.44 -18.37
C ALA A 296 8.39 -9.50 -19.46
N TYR A 297 7.13 -9.77 -19.79
CA TYR A 297 6.78 -10.69 -20.86
C TYR A 297 7.29 -10.23 -22.24
N LEU A 298 7.17 -8.92 -22.54
CA LEU A 298 7.70 -8.39 -23.79
C LEU A 298 9.23 -8.44 -23.85
N GLY A 299 9.90 -8.27 -22.69
CA GLY A 299 11.34 -8.45 -22.57
C GLY A 299 11.77 -9.90 -22.85
N TYR A 300 11.06 -10.86 -22.24
CA TYR A 300 11.24 -12.28 -22.54
C TYR A 300 11.06 -12.59 -24.02
N LEU A 301 9.97 -12.13 -24.62
CA LEU A 301 9.68 -12.35 -26.05
C LEU A 301 10.76 -11.73 -26.95
N ALA A 302 11.29 -10.56 -26.58
CA ALA A 302 12.38 -9.94 -27.32
C ALA A 302 13.67 -10.73 -27.21
N GLU A 303 13.99 -11.31 -26.05
CA GLU A 303 15.14 -12.18 -25.83
C GLU A 303 15.04 -13.44 -26.69
N ASP A 304 13.90 -14.13 -26.66
CA ASP A 304 13.67 -15.37 -27.40
C ASP A 304 13.77 -15.18 -28.95
N VAL A 305 13.23 -14.06 -29.45
CA VAL A 305 13.24 -13.76 -30.89
C VAL A 305 14.59 -13.25 -31.40
N PHE A 306 15.34 -12.51 -30.55
CA PHE A 306 16.58 -11.84 -30.96
C PHE A 306 17.84 -12.39 -30.28
N GLN A 307 17.82 -13.66 -29.86
CA GLN A 307 18.97 -14.32 -29.25
C GLN A 307 20.27 -14.05 -30.02
N ASP A 308 21.31 -13.64 -29.32
CA ASP A 308 22.63 -13.33 -29.86
C ASP A 308 22.67 -12.19 -30.92
N SER A 309 21.63 -11.38 -31.05
CA SER A 309 21.58 -10.29 -32.01
C SER A 309 21.79 -8.94 -31.35
N LEU A 310 22.52 -8.05 -32.01
CA LEU A 310 22.60 -6.62 -31.64
C LEU A 310 21.20 -5.91 -31.70
N LEU A 311 20.21 -6.58 -32.27
CA LEU A 311 18.83 -6.05 -32.34
C LEU A 311 18.10 -6.17 -31.00
N PHE A 312 18.55 -7.05 -30.05
CA PHE A 312 17.92 -7.19 -28.74
C PHE A 312 17.84 -5.88 -27.94
N PRO A 313 18.94 -5.13 -27.72
CA PRO A 313 18.86 -3.85 -27.02
C PRO A 313 17.99 -2.82 -27.74
N LEU A 314 17.95 -2.84 -29.08
CA LEU A 314 17.10 -1.95 -29.86
C LEU A 314 15.62 -2.30 -29.68
N ALA A 315 15.25 -3.57 -29.76
CA ALA A 315 13.88 -4.05 -29.51
C ALA A 315 13.41 -3.67 -28.10
N LEU A 316 14.26 -3.89 -27.07
CA LEU A 316 13.97 -3.52 -25.69
C LEU A 316 13.76 -2.01 -25.53
N SER A 317 14.56 -1.20 -26.23
CA SER A 317 14.41 0.26 -26.23
C SER A 317 13.07 0.70 -26.86
N VAL A 318 12.68 0.09 -27.97
CA VAL A 318 11.39 0.36 -28.64
C VAL A 318 10.23 -0.04 -27.74
N ILE A 319 10.29 -1.20 -27.07
CA ILE A 319 9.30 -1.65 -26.09
C ILE A 319 9.20 -0.63 -24.94
N GLY A 320 10.31 -0.20 -24.37
CA GLY A 320 10.35 0.81 -23.31
C GLY A 320 9.70 2.14 -23.72
N LEU A 321 10.00 2.62 -24.93
CA LEU A 321 9.36 3.83 -25.48
C LEU A 321 7.85 3.64 -25.71
N ALA A 322 7.43 2.47 -26.19
CA ALA A 322 6.02 2.15 -26.37
C ALA A 322 5.26 2.14 -25.02
N VAL A 323 5.84 1.55 -23.99
CA VAL A 323 5.27 1.56 -22.63
C VAL A 323 5.14 2.98 -22.08
N ILE A 324 6.18 3.81 -22.26
CA ILE A 324 6.13 5.24 -21.87
C ILE A 324 5.03 5.95 -22.65
N GLY A 325 4.94 5.74 -23.98
CA GLY A 325 3.91 6.31 -24.85
C GLY A 325 2.50 5.94 -24.41
N LEU A 326 2.27 4.65 -24.10
CA LEU A 326 1.01 4.14 -23.55
C LEU A 326 0.68 4.76 -22.20
N GLY A 327 1.68 4.95 -21.32
CA GLY A 327 1.52 5.62 -20.04
C GLY A 327 1.08 7.08 -20.19
N ILE A 328 1.69 7.82 -21.14
CA ILE A 328 1.31 9.21 -21.45
C ILE A 328 -0.10 9.27 -22.05
N TRP A 329 -0.41 8.37 -22.98
CA TRP A 329 -1.74 8.27 -23.59
C TRP A 329 -2.81 7.98 -22.52
N TYR A 330 -2.58 6.99 -21.66
CA TYR A 330 -3.48 6.66 -20.54
C TYR A 330 -3.65 7.85 -19.59
N PHE A 331 -2.56 8.53 -19.23
CA PHE A 331 -2.62 9.71 -18.36
C PHE A 331 -3.52 10.81 -18.96
N ARG A 332 -3.41 11.05 -20.26
CA ARG A 332 -4.25 12.05 -20.98
C ARG A 332 -5.71 11.63 -21.10
N LYS A 333 -5.96 10.34 -21.32
CA LYS A 333 -7.31 9.82 -21.61
C LYS A 333 -8.02 9.20 -20.41
N ARG A 334 -7.38 9.15 -19.24
CA ARG A 334 -7.89 8.44 -18.05
C ARG A 334 -9.32 8.82 -17.65
N GLN A 335 -9.69 10.11 -17.74
CA GLN A 335 -11.05 10.56 -17.43
C GLN A 335 -12.05 10.10 -18.48
N ALA A 336 -11.72 10.25 -19.76
CA ALA A 336 -12.57 9.80 -20.85
C ALA A 336 -12.78 8.27 -20.80
N ILE A 337 -11.72 7.51 -20.50
CA ILE A 337 -11.78 6.05 -20.33
C ILE A 337 -12.65 5.69 -19.11
N ALA A 338 -12.49 6.40 -17.99
CA ALA A 338 -13.31 6.18 -16.80
C ALA A 338 -14.79 6.48 -17.03
N HIS A 339 -15.13 7.56 -17.75
CA HIS A 339 -16.49 7.88 -18.15
C HIS A 339 -17.06 6.86 -19.13
N TRP A 340 -16.31 6.50 -20.18
CA TRP A 340 -16.74 5.47 -21.12
C TRP A 340 -17.00 4.13 -20.43
N MET A 341 -16.08 3.71 -19.55
CA MET A 341 -16.26 2.49 -18.77
C MET A 341 -17.49 2.58 -17.84
N ALA A 342 -17.70 3.72 -17.19
CA ALA A 342 -18.87 3.93 -16.34
C ALA A 342 -20.19 3.85 -17.10
N SER A 343 -20.25 4.38 -18.33
CA SER A 343 -21.46 4.35 -19.17
C SER A 343 -21.70 2.98 -19.85
N SER A 344 -20.64 2.21 -20.10
CA SER A 344 -20.73 0.91 -20.78
C SER A 344 -20.97 -0.27 -19.85
N LEU A 345 -20.78 -0.09 -18.53
CA LEU A 345 -20.96 -1.18 -17.56
C LEU A 345 -22.44 -1.42 -17.22
N PRO A 346 -22.88 -2.68 -17.10
CA PRO A 346 -24.18 -3.03 -16.51
C PRO A 346 -24.35 -2.43 -15.11
N GLY A 347 -25.58 -2.06 -14.75
CA GLY A 347 -25.89 -1.39 -13.47
C GLY A 347 -25.39 -2.12 -12.23
N GLU A 348 -25.39 -3.46 -12.26
CA GLU A 348 -24.84 -4.28 -11.15
C GLU A 348 -23.34 -4.06 -10.98
N LEU A 349 -22.56 -4.03 -12.06
CA LEU A 349 -21.11 -3.79 -12.03
C LEU A 349 -20.79 -2.33 -11.65
N GLN A 350 -21.66 -1.38 -11.97
CA GLN A 350 -21.51 0.00 -11.50
C GLN A 350 -21.65 0.13 -9.98
N ARG A 351 -22.54 -0.65 -9.35
CA ARG A 351 -22.70 -0.69 -7.89
C ARG A 351 -21.48 -1.25 -7.18
N LEU A 352 -20.74 -2.15 -7.83
CA LEU A 352 -19.52 -2.77 -7.31
C LEU A 352 -18.26 -1.92 -7.49
N ARG A 353 -18.37 -0.73 -8.11
CA ARG A 353 -17.24 0.20 -8.17
C ARG A 353 -17.00 0.88 -6.82
N PRO A 354 -15.76 1.14 -6.45
CA PRO A 354 -15.41 1.92 -5.25
C PRO A 354 -16.15 3.26 -5.16
N VAL A 355 -16.43 3.72 -3.96
CA VAL A 355 -17.14 4.99 -3.74
C VAL A 355 -16.39 6.16 -4.39
N HIS A 356 -15.06 6.24 -4.21
CA HIS A 356 -14.22 7.27 -4.82
C HIS A 356 -14.22 7.22 -6.36
N ALA A 357 -14.35 6.02 -6.95
CA ALA A 357 -14.42 5.86 -8.41
C ALA A 357 -15.78 6.30 -8.97
N ARG A 358 -16.87 6.09 -8.21
CA ARG A 358 -18.22 6.57 -8.59
C ARG A 358 -18.30 8.09 -8.52
N GLU A 359 -17.74 8.71 -7.50
CA GLU A 359 -17.69 10.17 -7.34
C GLU A 359 -16.84 10.86 -8.41
N ALA A 360 -15.75 10.25 -8.85
CA ALA A 360 -14.90 10.78 -9.91
C ALA A 360 -15.52 10.71 -11.32
N SER A 361 -16.58 9.89 -11.50
CA SER A 361 -17.27 9.70 -12.77
C SER A 361 -18.66 10.37 -12.82
N ALA A 362 -19.14 10.92 -11.71
CA ALA A 362 -20.36 11.73 -11.63
C ALA A 362 -20.05 13.20 -11.94
#